data_13c2ed978d038d4913f01cc318724df1
#
_entry.id   13c2ed978d038d4913f01cc318724df1
#
_cell.length_a   1.000
_cell.length_b   1.000
_cell.length_c   1.000
_cell.angle_alpha   90.00
_cell.angle_beta   90.00
_cell.angle_gamma   90.00
#
_symmetry.space_group_name_H-M   'P 1'
#
loop_
_entity.id
_entity.type
_entity.pdbx_description
1 polymer ?
#
loop_
_entity_poly.entity_id
_entity_poly.type
_entity_poly.pdbx_seq_one_letter_code
_entity_poly.pdbx_strand_id
1 'polypeptide(L)'
;MVTVNLVGGARKSFQTDSLEITQSIDDISELLSHLISKKPENTPDFDGKNLLIAVNGVDSSALAGIDTKLKQNDVINIIPIIHGGSTAKTNVSLTIKNNSIRLFEINKSNSNKEYLLSLRKKFPKLQLQAISSKFILDKEHAKKIITISIIQKSNNHLLSDKIETDLLLRFGNTTQINEAINNVGLSPNQNFILIALGNKSHQIKLFESIHDDLDVISRKIIKISLRNISKFQIKP
;
A
#
# COMPACT_ATOMS: atom_id res chain seq x y z
N MET A 1 17.99 -0.43 33.08
CA MET A 1 17.32 -1.45 32.24
C MET A 1 15.98 -0.89 31.79
N VAL A 2 15.66 -0.98 30.54
CA VAL A 2 14.32 -0.64 30.00
C VAL A 2 13.75 -1.86 29.30
N THR A 3 12.42 -2.00 29.31
CA THR A 3 11.71 -3.09 28.62
C THR A 3 11.06 -2.55 27.35
N VAL A 4 11.33 -3.16 26.21
CA VAL A 4 10.78 -2.75 24.91
C VAL A 4 9.84 -3.84 24.40
N ASN A 5 8.55 -3.55 24.33
CA ASN A 5 7.54 -4.41 23.73
C ASN A 5 7.38 -4.09 22.25
N LEU A 6 7.45 -5.12 21.42
CA LEU A 6 7.39 -5.04 19.98
C LEU A 6 6.07 -5.61 19.46
N VAL A 7 5.31 -4.81 18.71
CA VAL A 7 3.99 -5.18 18.23
C VAL A 7 3.96 -5.25 16.69
N GLY A 8 3.16 -6.15 16.13
CA GLY A 8 2.91 -6.22 14.70
C GLY A 8 4.17 -6.47 13.85
N GLY A 9 4.50 -5.54 12.94
CA GLY A 9 5.67 -5.64 12.07
C GLY A 9 7.00 -5.66 12.80
N ALA A 10 7.14 -4.90 13.90
CA ALA A 10 8.36 -4.86 14.72
C ALA A 10 8.66 -6.23 15.34
N ARG A 11 7.64 -6.94 15.84
CA ARG A 11 7.79 -8.33 16.31
C ARG A 11 8.40 -9.25 15.26
N LYS A 12 8.00 -9.10 13.99
CA LYS A 12 8.54 -9.90 12.88
C LYS A 12 9.99 -9.53 12.55
N SER A 13 10.33 -8.24 12.67
CA SER A 13 11.69 -7.75 12.40
C SER A 13 12.70 -8.20 13.45
N PHE A 14 12.27 -8.41 14.69
CA PHE A 14 13.14 -8.82 15.79
C PHE A 14 12.93 -10.27 16.23
N GLN A 15 11.94 -10.96 15.70
CA GLN A 15 11.57 -12.35 16.02
C GLN A 15 11.26 -12.58 17.51
N THR A 16 10.84 -11.52 18.21
CA THR A 16 10.47 -11.54 19.63
C THR A 16 9.39 -10.52 19.93
N ASP A 17 8.63 -10.74 21.00
CA ASP A 17 7.60 -9.83 21.47
C ASP A 17 8.16 -8.75 22.40
N SER A 18 9.28 -9.02 23.06
CA SER A 18 9.88 -8.12 24.03
C SER A 18 11.39 -8.25 24.05
N LEU A 19 12.05 -7.12 24.34
CA LEU A 19 13.51 -7.01 24.52
C LEU A 19 13.80 -6.30 25.84
N GLU A 20 14.72 -6.82 26.62
CA GLU A 20 15.29 -6.14 27.78
C GLU A 20 16.61 -5.49 27.40
N ILE A 21 16.70 -4.17 27.58
CA ILE A 21 17.91 -3.40 27.27
C ILE A 21 18.56 -2.98 28.59
N THR A 22 19.67 -3.62 28.88
CA THR A 22 20.45 -3.38 30.11
C THR A 22 21.42 -2.20 29.99
N GLN A 23 21.78 -1.83 28.75
CA GLN A 23 22.59 -0.67 28.45
C GLN A 23 21.88 0.61 28.87
N SER A 24 22.60 1.62 29.34
CA SER A 24 22.05 2.95 29.56
C SER A 24 21.65 3.56 28.22
N ILE A 25 20.42 4.00 28.13
CA ILE A 25 19.83 4.69 26.96
C ILE A 25 19.14 5.94 27.48
N ASP A 26 19.52 7.09 26.94
CA ASP A 26 19.09 8.38 27.46
C ASP A 26 17.71 8.82 26.92
N ASP A 27 17.39 8.45 25.66
CA ASP A 27 16.13 8.85 25.02
C ASP A 27 15.67 7.86 23.95
N ILE A 28 14.49 8.13 23.37
CA ILE A 28 13.89 7.27 22.33
C ILE A 28 14.75 7.25 21.06
N SER A 29 15.42 8.34 20.70
CA SER A 29 16.28 8.42 19.51
C SER A 29 17.45 7.44 19.60
N GLU A 30 18.12 7.42 20.75
CA GLU A 30 19.19 6.46 21.04
C GLU A 30 18.68 5.02 21.10
N LEU A 31 17.49 4.80 21.70
CA LEU A 31 16.83 3.50 21.72
C LEU A 31 16.60 2.98 20.30
N LEU A 32 16.05 3.80 19.41
CA LEU A 32 15.78 3.39 18.02
C LEU A 32 17.08 3.07 17.27
N SER A 33 18.13 3.87 17.47
CA SER A 33 19.45 3.63 16.88
C SER A 33 20.03 2.31 17.36
N HIS A 34 19.93 2.02 18.66
CA HIS A 34 20.34 0.75 19.26
C HIS A 34 19.57 -0.43 18.68
N LEU A 35 18.24 -0.33 18.57
CA LEU A 35 17.41 -1.39 17.99
C LEU A 35 17.78 -1.66 16.52
N ILE A 36 17.95 -0.61 15.72
CA ILE A 36 18.35 -0.74 14.31
C ILE A 36 19.69 -1.47 14.19
N SER A 37 20.66 -1.16 15.03
CA SER A 37 21.99 -1.80 15.03
C SER A 37 21.96 -3.27 15.45
N LYS A 38 20.97 -3.68 16.24
CA LYS A 38 20.80 -5.04 16.78
C LYS A 38 19.79 -5.88 16.03
N LYS A 39 19.18 -5.32 14.97
CA LYS A 39 18.19 -6.04 14.16
C LYS A 39 18.82 -7.30 13.54
N PRO A 40 18.21 -8.49 13.69
CA PRO A 40 18.70 -9.71 13.07
C PRO A 40 18.77 -9.62 11.55
N GLU A 41 19.80 -10.20 10.94
CA GLU A 41 19.90 -10.32 9.50
C GLU A 41 18.77 -11.21 8.94
N ASN A 42 18.39 -10.97 7.69
CA ASN A 42 17.33 -11.70 6.99
C ASN A 42 15.93 -11.60 7.60
N THR A 43 15.68 -10.57 8.44
CA THR A 43 14.36 -10.23 8.93
C THR A 43 13.76 -9.05 8.16
N PRO A 44 12.41 -8.86 8.19
CA PRO A 44 11.77 -7.70 7.57
C PRO A 44 12.38 -6.38 8.04
N ASP A 45 12.35 -5.37 7.17
CA ASP A 45 12.86 -4.05 7.51
C ASP A 45 12.11 -3.43 8.68
N PHE A 46 12.87 -2.75 9.54
CA PHE A 46 12.36 -1.96 10.66
C PHE A 46 12.60 -0.48 10.34
N ASP A 47 11.52 0.21 9.94
CA ASP A 47 11.58 1.65 9.66
C ASP A 47 11.32 2.46 10.93
N GLY A 48 12.36 3.07 11.46
CA GLY A 48 12.30 3.91 12.65
C GLY A 48 11.47 5.20 12.50
N LYS A 49 11.00 5.54 11.29
CA LYS A 49 10.29 6.81 11.03
C LYS A 49 8.77 6.70 11.19
N ASN A 50 8.22 5.51 11.05
CA ASN A 50 6.78 5.28 11.06
C ASN A 50 6.39 4.40 12.25
N LEU A 51 6.66 4.90 13.45
CA LEU A 51 6.40 4.20 14.70
C LEU A 51 5.48 5.03 15.61
N LEU A 52 4.50 4.37 16.18
CA LEU A 52 3.85 4.84 17.39
C LEU A 52 4.65 4.28 18.57
N ILE A 53 5.17 5.17 19.38
CA ILE A 53 6.00 4.81 20.54
C ILE A 53 5.32 5.34 21.79
N ALA A 54 5.01 4.45 22.73
CA ALA A 54 4.48 4.84 24.01
C ALA A 54 5.44 4.48 25.14
N VAL A 55 5.67 5.40 26.05
CA VAL A 55 6.49 5.22 27.25
C VAL A 55 5.55 5.13 28.44
N ASN A 56 5.54 4.01 29.13
CA ASN A 56 4.63 3.72 30.24
C ASN A 56 3.16 3.97 29.92
N GLY A 57 2.76 3.65 28.66
CA GLY A 57 1.40 3.82 28.16
C GLY A 57 1.06 5.22 27.65
N VAL A 58 1.97 6.19 27.72
CA VAL A 58 1.78 7.55 27.20
C VAL A 58 2.45 7.67 25.84
N ASP A 59 1.72 8.14 24.82
CA ASP A 59 2.28 8.39 23.48
C ASP A 59 3.44 9.40 23.56
N SER A 60 4.58 9.05 22.97
CA SER A 60 5.77 9.91 22.96
C SER A 60 5.53 11.26 22.28
N SER A 61 4.59 11.33 21.32
CA SER A 61 4.20 12.59 20.66
C SER A 61 3.53 13.58 21.62
N ALA A 62 2.91 13.10 22.70
CA ALA A 62 2.36 13.92 23.79
C ALA A 62 3.42 14.31 24.83
N LEU A 63 4.64 13.81 24.72
CA LEU A 63 5.81 14.14 25.54
C LEU A 63 6.77 15.01 24.74
N ALA A 64 8.03 14.56 24.57
CA ALA A 64 9.03 15.25 23.77
C ALA A 64 9.36 14.53 22.44
N GLY A 65 8.44 13.68 21.94
CA GLY A 65 8.66 12.90 20.71
C GLY A 65 9.84 11.95 20.86
N ILE A 66 10.74 11.94 19.86
CA ILE A 66 11.96 11.11 19.88
C ILE A 66 12.99 11.56 20.93
N ASP A 67 12.91 12.80 21.41
CA ASP A 67 13.78 13.36 22.45
C ASP A 67 13.29 13.05 23.87
N THR A 68 12.19 12.27 24.00
CA THR A 68 11.64 11.84 25.29
C THR A 68 12.70 11.07 26.07
N LYS A 69 13.06 11.56 27.24
CA LYS A 69 14.04 10.93 28.12
C LYS A 69 13.48 9.65 28.74
N LEU A 70 14.28 8.62 28.71
CA LEU A 70 13.98 7.31 29.27
C LEU A 70 14.62 7.15 30.65
N LYS A 71 13.90 6.47 31.52
CA LYS A 71 14.35 6.17 32.87
C LYS A 71 14.49 4.66 33.08
N GLN A 72 15.22 4.30 34.10
CA GLN A 72 15.32 2.91 34.51
C GLN A 72 13.91 2.35 34.83
N ASN A 73 13.64 1.13 34.34
CA ASN A 73 12.40 0.41 34.45
C ASN A 73 11.24 0.96 33.61
N ASP A 74 11.49 1.88 32.69
CA ASP A 74 10.46 2.28 31.72
C ASP A 74 10.08 1.11 30.81
N VAL A 75 8.79 1.06 30.48
CA VAL A 75 8.19 0.12 29.52
C VAL A 75 7.86 0.88 28.25
N ILE A 76 8.54 0.54 27.17
CA ILE A 76 8.37 1.18 25.87
C ILE A 76 7.61 0.24 24.94
N ASN A 77 6.48 0.68 24.42
CA ASN A 77 5.74 -0.07 23.40
C ASN A 77 6.03 0.53 22.03
N ILE A 78 6.53 -0.29 21.11
CA ILE A 78 6.84 0.11 19.73
C ILE A 78 5.86 -0.60 18.79
N ILE A 79 5.01 0.19 18.16
CA ILE A 79 3.99 -0.27 17.23
C ILE A 79 4.29 0.39 15.88
N PRO A 80 4.77 -0.35 14.87
CA PRO A 80 4.90 0.19 13.54
C PRO A 80 3.53 0.68 13.08
N ILE A 81 3.45 1.97 12.78
CA ILE A 81 2.29 2.52 12.09
C ILE A 81 2.42 2.02 10.66
N ILE A 82 1.75 0.92 10.36
CA ILE A 82 1.51 0.52 8.99
C ILE A 82 0.55 1.57 8.46
N HIS A 83 1.07 2.66 7.94
CA HIS A 83 0.32 3.49 7.01
C HIS A 83 -0.06 2.53 5.90
N GLY A 84 -1.34 2.13 5.85
CA GLY A 84 -1.84 1.11 4.96
C GLY A 84 -1.24 1.26 3.57
N GLY A 85 -0.19 0.49 3.30
CA GLY A 85 0.23 0.10 2.00
C GLY A 85 0.96 1.05 1.10
N SER A 86 2.11 1.56 1.47
CA SER A 86 3.01 2.08 0.43
C SER A 86 3.65 0.99 -0.44
N THR A 87 3.77 -0.24 0.05
CA THR A 87 4.34 -1.36 -0.72
C THR A 87 3.30 -2.27 -1.37
N ALA A 88 2.05 -2.26 -0.94
CA ALA A 88 1.01 -3.17 -1.41
C ALA A 88 0.08 -2.57 -2.48
N LYS A 89 0.14 -1.26 -2.73
CA LYS A 89 -0.70 -0.58 -3.75
C LYS A 89 -0.19 -0.79 -5.17
N THR A 90 1.10 -1.00 -5.32
CA THR A 90 1.82 -0.96 -6.57
C THR A 90 1.89 -2.32 -7.25
N ASN A 91 1.19 -2.49 -8.35
CA ASN A 91 1.20 -3.68 -9.19
C ASN A 91 0.70 -4.97 -8.50
N VAL A 92 -0.53 -4.92 -8.02
CA VAL A 92 -1.22 -6.09 -7.46
C VAL A 92 -1.97 -6.81 -8.57
N SER A 93 -1.72 -8.11 -8.75
CA SER A 93 -2.53 -8.99 -9.60
C SER A 93 -3.47 -9.80 -8.72
N LEU A 94 -4.76 -9.77 -9.06
CA LEU A 94 -5.82 -10.51 -8.39
C LEU A 94 -6.59 -11.33 -9.42
N THR A 95 -7.10 -12.49 -9.01
CA THR A 95 -8.07 -13.24 -9.80
C THR A 95 -9.32 -13.44 -8.96
N ILE A 96 -10.48 -13.01 -9.48
CA ILE A 96 -11.77 -13.10 -8.80
C ILE A 96 -12.76 -13.65 -9.80
N LYS A 97 -13.33 -14.86 -9.56
CA LYS A 97 -14.28 -15.52 -10.46
C LYS A 97 -13.85 -15.43 -11.94
N ASN A 98 -12.75 -15.94 -12.33
CA ASN A 98 -12.22 -15.90 -13.71
C ASN A 98 -11.91 -14.50 -14.28
N ASN A 99 -12.10 -13.44 -13.51
CA ASN A 99 -11.68 -12.09 -13.89
C ASN A 99 -10.26 -11.85 -13.41
N SER A 100 -9.37 -11.47 -14.32
CA SER A 100 -8.05 -10.96 -13.98
C SER A 100 -8.14 -9.46 -13.71
N ILE A 101 -7.58 -9.03 -12.59
CA ILE A 101 -7.56 -7.63 -12.16
C ILE A 101 -6.11 -7.24 -11.88
N ARG A 102 -5.69 -6.09 -12.36
CA ARG A 102 -4.43 -5.46 -11.99
C ARG A 102 -4.65 -4.06 -11.46
N LEU A 103 -3.85 -3.72 -10.47
CA LEU A 103 -3.81 -2.41 -9.82
C LEU A 103 -2.41 -1.82 -10.07
N PHE A 104 -2.35 -0.62 -10.62
CA PHE A 104 -1.11 0.10 -10.90
C PHE A 104 -1.13 1.45 -10.21
N GLU A 105 -0.13 1.77 -9.43
CA GLU A 105 0.02 3.14 -8.91
C GLU A 105 0.71 4.00 -9.96
N ILE A 106 0.01 5.02 -10.42
CA ILE A 106 0.47 5.96 -11.45
C ILE A 106 0.90 7.25 -10.79
N ASN A 107 2.02 7.80 -11.28
CA ASN A 107 2.59 9.03 -10.78
C ASN A 107 1.64 10.22 -11.00
N LYS A 108 1.67 11.16 -10.09
CA LYS A 108 0.87 12.40 -10.10
C LYS A 108 1.00 13.25 -11.36
N SER A 109 2.10 13.15 -12.10
CA SER A 109 2.28 13.87 -13.39
C SER A 109 1.22 13.50 -14.43
N ASN A 110 0.64 12.32 -14.34
CA ASN A 110 -0.37 11.80 -15.25
C ASN A 110 -1.80 11.86 -14.66
N SER A 111 -2.02 12.60 -13.57
CA SER A 111 -3.32 12.68 -12.89
C SER A 111 -4.30 13.63 -13.58
N ASN A 112 -4.61 13.36 -14.85
CA ASN A 112 -5.56 14.12 -15.65
C ASN A 112 -6.55 13.19 -16.41
N LYS A 113 -7.68 13.75 -16.82
CA LYS A 113 -8.73 12.99 -17.51
C LYS A 113 -8.28 12.51 -18.90
N GLU A 114 -7.48 13.30 -19.60
CA GLU A 114 -6.97 13.01 -20.94
C GLU A 114 -6.10 11.75 -20.94
N TYR A 115 -5.28 11.58 -19.92
CA TYR A 115 -4.47 10.36 -19.74
C TYR A 115 -5.36 9.11 -19.62
N LEU A 116 -6.35 9.11 -18.75
CA LEU A 116 -7.27 7.97 -18.61
C LEU A 116 -8.04 7.69 -19.89
N LEU A 117 -8.50 8.75 -20.58
CA LEU A 117 -9.23 8.60 -21.86
C LEU A 117 -8.31 8.03 -22.95
N SER A 118 -7.07 8.46 -23.03
CA SER A 118 -6.06 7.91 -23.96
C SER A 118 -5.81 6.42 -23.74
N LEU A 119 -5.68 6.00 -22.47
CA LEU A 119 -5.54 4.59 -22.12
C LEU A 119 -6.78 3.77 -22.49
N ARG A 120 -7.98 4.28 -22.21
CA ARG A 120 -9.23 3.61 -22.60
C ARG A 120 -9.36 3.45 -24.12
N LYS A 121 -8.95 4.45 -24.88
CA LYS A 121 -8.91 4.39 -26.35
C LYS A 121 -7.87 3.37 -26.85
N LYS A 122 -6.69 3.32 -26.23
CA LYS A 122 -5.61 2.40 -26.60
C LYS A 122 -5.91 0.95 -26.22
N PHE A 123 -6.63 0.73 -25.11
CA PHE A 123 -6.95 -0.59 -24.57
C PHE A 123 -8.46 -0.83 -24.43
N PRO A 124 -9.24 -0.83 -25.54
CA PRO A 124 -10.73 -0.90 -25.49
C PRO A 124 -11.27 -2.22 -24.92
N LYS A 125 -10.42 -3.26 -24.85
CA LYS A 125 -10.78 -4.57 -24.28
C LYS A 125 -10.56 -4.64 -22.75
N LEU A 126 -10.04 -3.59 -22.14
CA LEU A 126 -9.91 -3.45 -20.70
C LEU A 126 -10.93 -2.46 -20.14
N GLN A 127 -11.50 -2.79 -19.01
CA GLN A 127 -12.28 -1.84 -18.21
C GLN A 127 -11.29 -1.16 -17.26
N LEU A 128 -11.08 0.14 -17.48
CA LEU A 128 -10.06 0.94 -16.77
C LEU A 128 -10.74 1.99 -15.90
N GLN A 129 -10.41 2.00 -14.61
CA GLN A 129 -10.85 3.02 -13.68
C GLN A 129 -9.70 3.54 -12.84
N ALA A 130 -9.62 4.86 -12.74
CA ALA A 130 -8.67 5.55 -11.87
C ALA A 130 -9.35 5.93 -10.56
N ILE A 131 -8.71 5.60 -9.44
CA ILE A 131 -9.13 5.93 -8.08
C ILE A 131 -8.00 6.69 -7.41
N SER A 132 -8.29 7.83 -6.79
CA SER A 132 -7.30 8.56 -5.99
C SER A 132 -6.72 7.64 -4.91
N SER A 133 -5.39 7.60 -4.80
CA SER A 133 -4.71 6.64 -3.91
C SER A 133 -5.10 6.78 -2.44
N LYS A 134 -5.60 7.96 -2.03
CA LYS A 134 -6.10 8.20 -0.66
C LYS A 134 -7.36 7.40 -0.30
N PHE A 135 -8.15 6.96 -1.29
CA PHE A 135 -9.36 6.16 -1.07
C PHE A 135 -9.11 4.65 -1.05
N ILE A 136 -7.86 4.22 -1.25
CA ILE A 136 -7.48 2.82 -1.16
C ILE A 136 -6.57 2.65 0.05
N LEU A 137 -7.11 2.11 1.13
CA LEU A 137 -6.39 1.93 2.39
C LEU A 137 -5.23 0.94 2.22
N ASP A 138 -5.55 -0.25 1.69
CA ASP A 138 -4.62 -1.33 1.45
C ASP A 138 -5.12 -2.27 0.35
N LYS A 139 -4.36 -3.33 0.08
CA LYS A 139 -4.69 -4.36 -0.91
C LYS A 139 -5.99 -5.10 -0.59
N GLU A 140 -6.22 -5.42 0.67
CA GLU A 140 -7.41 -6.20 1.08
C GLU A 140 -8.68 -5.34 1.00
N HIS A 141 -8.59 -4.05 1.32
CA HIS A 141 -9.67 -3.08 1.10
C HIS A 141 -10.03 -3.00 -0.38
N ALA A 142 -9.04 -2.79 -1.26
CA ALA A 142 -9.27 -2.75 -2.71
C ALA A 142 -9.87 -4.07 -3.20
N LYS A 143 -9.34 -5.21 -2.79
CA LYS A 143 -9.83 -6.54 -3.15
C LYS A 143 -11.29 -6.74 -2.75
N LYS A 144 -11.68 -6.36 -1.52
CA LYS A 144 -13.08 -6.47 -1.05
C LYS A 144 -14.04 -5.68 -1.95
N ILE A 145 -13.75 -4.39 -2.20
CA ILE A 145 -14.61 -3.53 -3.01
C ILE A 145 -14.71 -4.05 -4.45
N ILE A 146 -13.59 -4.41 -5.07
CA ILE A 146 -13.57 -4.94 -6.44
C ILE A 146 -14.33 -6.27 -6.51
N THR A 147 -14.19 -7.13 -5.49
CA THR A 147 -14.93 -8.41 -5.42
C THR A 147 -16.43 -8.16 -5.39
N ILE A 148 -16.89 -7.21 -4.59
CA ILE A 148 -18.32 -6.83 -4.54
C ILE A 148 -18.79 -6.38 -5.92
N SER A 149 -18.08 -5.47 -6.58
CA SER A 149 -18.46 -4.99 -7.92
C SER A 149 -18.53 -6.12 -8.95
N ILE A 150 -17.59 -7.07 -8.94
CA ILE A 150 -17.60 -8.22 -9.86
C ILE A 150 -18.78 -9.15 -9.57
N ILE A 151 -19.09 -9.42 -8.32
CA ILE A 151 -20.24 -10.24 -7.93
C ILE A 151 -21.54 -9.56 -8.36
N GLN A 152 -21.68 -8.27 -8.08
CA GLN A 152 -22.87 -7.51 -8.43
C GLN A 152 -23.06 -7.38 -9.96
N LYS A 153 -21.94 -7.25 -10.70
CA LYS A 153 -21.99 -7.33 -12.18
C LYS A 153 -22.53 -8.67 -12.66
N SER A 154 -22.09 -9.78 -12.06
CA SER A 154 -22.57 -11.13 -12.43
C SER A 154 -24.07 -11.32 -12.13
N ASN A 155 -24.59 -10.59 -11.16
CA ASN A 155 -26.00 -10.65 -10.73
C ASN A 155 -26.88 -9.55 -11.37
N ASN A 156 -26.34 -8.72 -12.26
CA ASN A 156 -27.00 -7.53 -12.84
C ASN A 156 -27.47 -6.50 -11.80
N HIS A 157 -26.73 -6.37 -10.69
CA HIS A 157 -27.03 -5.47 -9.56
C HIS A 157 -25.96 -4.41 -9.35
N LEU A 158 -25.32 -3.90 -10.42
CA LEU A 158 -24.40 -2.77 -10.30
C LEU A 158 -25.16 -1.51 -9.85
N LEU A 159 -24.48 -0.61 -9.16
CA LEU A 159 -24.98 0.72 -8.79
C LEU A 159 -25.08 1.66 -10.02
N SER A 160 -24.51 1.27 -11.17
CA SER A 160 -24.56 2.01 -12.43
C SER A 160 -24.40 1.04 -13.60
N ASP A 161 -24.61 1.52 -14.84
CA ASP A 161 -24.52 0.70 -16.06
C ASP A 161 -23.12 0.12 -16.31
N LYS A 162 -22.07 0.75 -15.74
CA LYS A 162 -20.67 0.38 -15.98
C LYS A 162 -19.96 0.04 -14.67
N ILE A 163 -19.19 -1.05 -14.68
CA ILE A 163 -18.40 -1.46 -13.52
C ILE A 163 -17.37 -0.39 -13.11
N GLU A 164 -16.87 0.38 -14.06
CA GLU A 164 -15.95 1.49 -13.78
C GLU A 164 -16.59 2.56 -12.91
N THR A 165 -17.86 2.90 -13.17
CA THR A 165 -18.63 3.84 -12.36
C THR A 165 -19.04 3.22 -11.03
N ASP A 166 -19.46 1.94 -11.04
CA ASP A 166 -19.79 1.20 -9.82
C ASP A 166 -18.60 1.18 -8.83
N LEU A 167 -17.38 0.99 -9.34
CA LEU A 167 -16.16 1.08 -8.51
C LEU A 167 -16.00 2.46 -7.87
N LEU A 168 -16.18 3.55 -8.63
CA LEU A 168 -16.11 4.91 -8.09
C LEU A 168 -17.12 5.12 -6.96
N LEU A 169 -18.37 4.71 -7.18
CA LEU A 169 -19.45 4.84 -6.20
C LEU A 169 -19.12 4.08 -4.90
N ARG A 170 -18.61 2.85 -5.01
CA ARG A 170 -18.28 2.02 -3.85
C ARG A 170 -17.05 2.52 -3.09
N PHE A 171 -15.99 2.93 -3.79
CA PHE A 171 -14.83 3.54 -3.14
C PHE A 171 -15.18 4.87 -2.48
N GLY A 172 -16.15 5.61 -3.01
CA GLY A 172 -16.63 6.87 -2.46
C GLY A 172 -17.71 6.71 -1.39
N ASN A 173 -18.21 5.49 -1.20
CA ASN A 173 -19.35 5.23 -0.32
C ASN A 173 -20.55 6.19 -0.60
N THR A 174 -20.86 6.41 -1.88
CA THR A 174 -21.93 7.29 -2.34
C THR A 174 -22.68 6.66 -3.51
N THR A 175 -23.91 7.07 -3.73
CA THR A 175 -24.71 6.72 -4.91
C THR A 175 -24.74 7.83 -5.98
N GLN A 176 -24.12 8.98 -5.67
CA GLN A 176 -24.09 10.14 -6.54
C GLN A 176 -22.86 10.12 -7.45
N ILE A 177 -23.05 9.93 -8.75
CA ILE A 177 -21.97 9.78 -9.74
C ILE A 177 -21.04 11.01 -9.76
N ASN A 178 -21.61 12.22 -9.76
CA ASN A 178 -20.83 13.46 -9.80
C ASN A 178 -19.97 13.61 -8.55
N GLU A 179 -20.50 13.28 -7.38
CA GLU A 179 -19.77 13.28 -6.12
C GLU A 179 -18.61 12.26 -6.16
N ALA A 180 -18.88 11.04 -6.60
CA ALA A 180 -17.86 10.00 -6.72
C ALA A 180 -16.74 10.40 -7.68
N ILE A 181 -17.06 10.98 -8.84
CA ILE A 181 -16.05 11.44 -9.81
C ILE A 181 -15.17 12.55 -9.20
N ASN A 182 -15.77 13.52 -8.52
CA ASN A 182 -15.06 14.66 -7.98
C ASN A 182 -14.20 14.31 -6.75
N ASN A 183 -14.69 13.44 -5.87
CA ASN A 183 -14.03 13.11 -4.62
C ASN A 183 -13.04 11.96 -4.76
N VAL A 184 -13.44 10.90 -5.46
CA VAL A 184 -12.73 9.60 -5.53
C VAL A 184 -11.93 9.44 -6.81
N GLY A 185 -12.32 10.12 -7.88
CA GLY A 185 -11.67 10.06 -9.18
C GLY A 185 -10.29 10.70 -9.18
N LEU A 186 -9.83 11.05 -10.37
CA LEU A 186 -8.54 11.73 -10.55
C LEU A 186 -8.54 13.12 -9.90
N SER A 187 -7.57 13.35 -9.05
CA SER A 187 -7.29 14.66 -8.45
C SER A 187 -5.96 15.20 -8.98
N PRO A 188 -5.88 16.47 -9.40
CA PRO A 188 -4.64 17.05 -9.89
C PRO A 188 -3.49 16.93 -8.88
N ASN A 189 -2.29 16.65 -9.39
CA ASN A 189 -1.06 16.54 -8.61
C ASN A 189 -1.07 15.47 -7.49
N GLN A 190 -1.89 14.44 -7.62
CA GLN A 190 -1.93 13.30 -6.69
C GLN A 190 -1.73 12.00 -7.44
N ASN A 191 -0.98 11.06 -6.82
CA ASN A 191 -0.90 9.70 -7.33
C ASN A 191 -2.29 9.06 -7.31
N PHE A 192 -2.52 8.14 -8.25
CA PHE A 192 -3.76 7.40 -8.31
C PHE A 192 -3.51 5.93 -8.61
N ILE A 193 -4.48 5.10 -8.27
CA ILE A 193 -4.49 3.69 -8.62
C ILE A 193 -5.32 3.49 -9.88
N LEU A 194 -4.69 2.96 -10.92
CA LEU A 194 -5.37 2.51 -12.12
C LEU A 194 -5.79 1.05 -11.91
N ILE A 195 -7.09 0.80 -11.86
CA ILE A 195 -7.68 -0.53 -11.78
C ILE A 195 -7.95 -0.99 -13.21
N ALA A 196 -7.37 -2.12 -13.61
CA ALA A 196 -7.55 -2.72 -14.92
C ALA A 196 -8.22 -4.10 -14.79
N LEU A 197 -9.45 -4.24 -15.32
CA LEU A 197 -10.17 -5.50 -15.38
C LEU A 197 -10.19 -6.00 -16.82
N GLY A 198 -9.95 -7.29 -17.00
CA GLY A 198 -10.02 -7.91 -18.32
C GLY A 198 -9.01 -9.03 -18.50
N ASN A 199 -8.72 -9.38 -19.76
CA ASN A 199 -7.81 -10.48 -20.07
C ASN A 199 -6.37 -10.16 -19.67
N LYS A 200 -5.68 -11.16 -19.12
CA LYS A 200 -4.30 -11.06 -18.65
C LYS A 200 -3.32 -10.57 -19.73
N SER A 201 -3.48 -11.02 -20.98
CA SER A 201 -2.61 -10.60 -22.08
C SER A 201 -2.73 -9.10 -22.39
N HIS A 202 -3.93 -8.53 -22.33
CA HIS A 202 -4.14 -7.09 -22.52
C HIS A 202 -3.62 -6.28 -21.35
N GLN A 203 -3.69 -6.82 -20.12
CA GLN A 203 -3.11 -6.18 -18.94
C GLN A 203 -1.58 -6.15 -18.97
N ILE A 204 -0.93 -7.16 -19.59
CA ILE A 204 0.52 -7.15 -19.80
C ILE A 204 0.89 -6.04 -20.78
N LYS A 205 0.19 -5.93 -21.90
CA LYS A 205 0.42 -4.85 -22.87
C LYS A 205 0.17 -3.46 -22.30
N LEU A 206 -0.87 -3.33 -21.44
CA LEU A 206 -1.10 -2.08 -20.69
C LEU A 206 0.11 -1.77 -19.80
N PHE A 207 0.57 -2.75 -19.03
CA PHE A 207 1.71 -2.59 -18.13
C PHE A 207 2.97 -2.12 -18.87
N GLU A 208 3.30 -2.75 -20.00
CA GLU A 208 4.44 -2.34 -20.84
C GLU A 208 4.29 -0.90 -21.34
N SER A 209 3.06 -0.49 -21.67
CA SER A 209 2.75 0.85 -22.16
C SER A 209 2.85 1.96 -21.11
N ILE A 210 2.59 1.63 -19.82
CA ILE A 210 2.57 2.62 -18.71
C ILE A 210 3.77 2.46 -17.77
N HIS A 211 4.76 1.65 -18.14
CA HIS A 211 5.89 1.35 -17.26
C HIS A 211 6.60 2.60 -16.73
N ASP A 212 6.78 3.61 -17.58
CA ASP A 212 7.46 4.85 -17.22
C ASP A 212 6.57 5.82 -16.42
N ASP A 213 5.26 5.61 -16.48
CA ASP A 213 4.26 6.40 -15.73
C ASP A 213 4.06 5.89 -14.30
N LEU A 214 4.56 4.69 -13.98
CA LEU A 214 4.42 4.11 -12.64
C LEU A 214 5.20 4.91 -11.61
N ASP A 215 4.68 4.96 -10.40
CA ASP A 215 5.38 5.58 -9.28
C ASP A 215 6.75 4.93 -9.02
N VAL A 216 7.73 5.72 -8.54
CA VAL A 216 9.14 5.30 -8.42
C VAL A 216 9.33 4.05 -7.57
N ILE A 217 8.50 3.89 -6.53
CA ILE A 217 8.52 2.70 -5.67
C ILE A 217 8.05 1.46 -6.45
N SER A 218 7.01 1.61 -7.26
CA SER A 218 6.49 0.56 -8.14
C SER A 218 7.54 0.04 -9.12
N ARG A 219 8.33 0.92 -9.71
CA ARG A 219 9.40 0.56 -10.66
C ARG A 219 10.50 -0.29 -10.01
N LYS A 220 10.86 -0.01 -8.74
CA LYS A 220 11.88 -0.79 -8.01
C LYS A 220 11.41 -2.21 -7.71
N ILE A 221 10.18 -2.38 -7.26
CA ILE A 221 9.60 -3.70 -6.93
C ILE A 221 9.51 -4.58 -8.18
N ILE A 222 9.11 -4.00 -9.32
CA ILE A 222 9.01 -4.72 -10.60
C ILE A 222 10.38 -5.19 -11.08
N LYS A 223 11.43 -4.36 -10.99
CA LYS A 223 12.79 -4.77 -11.35
C LYS A 223 13.29 -5.95 -10.52
N ILE A 224 12.94 -6.00 -9.24
CA ILE A 224 13.28 -7.12 -8.35
C ILE A 224 12.51 -8.39 -8.75
N SER A 225 11.21 -8.27 -9.05
CA SER A 225 10.36 -9.38 -9.46
C SER A 225 10.80 -9.98 -10.81
N LEU A 226 11.14 -9.16 -11.79
CA LEU A 226 11.63 -9.62 -13.11
C LEU A 226 13.01 -10.29 -13.01
N ARG A 227 13.90 -9.80 -12.15
CA ARG A 227 15.21 -10.45 -11.90
C ARG A 227 15.07 -11.83 -11.27
N ASN A 228 14.04 -12.04 -10.46
CA ASN A 228 13.78 -13.34 -9.84
C ASN A 228 13.16 -14.34 -10.83
N ILE A 229 12.34 -13.87 -11.78
CA ILE A 229 11.74 -14.73 -12.82
C ILE A 229 12.82 -15.22 -13.80
N SER A 230 13.78 -14.36 -14.19
CA SER A 230 14.87 -14.77 -15.08
C SER A 230 15.85 -15.78 -14.48
N LYS A 231 15.93 -15.86 -13.15
CA LYS A 231 16.73 -16.89 -12.44
C LYS A 231 16.08 -18.27 -12.40
N PHE A 232 14.77 -18.38 -12.66
CA PHE A 232 14.03 -19.64 -12.68
C PHE A 232 13.85 -20.24 -14.09
N GLN A 233 14.33 -19.60 -15.15
CA GLN A 233 14.20 -20.08 -16.53
C GLN A 233 15.53 -20.55 -17.15
N ILE A 234 16.47 -21.07 -16.38
CA ILE A 234 17.63 -21.76 -16.98
C ILE A 234 17.86 -23.07 -16.23
N LYS A 235 17.25 -24.13 -16.75
CA LYS A 235 17.96 -25.41 -16.99
C LYS A 235 17.15 -26.23 -18.00
N PRO A 236 17.83 -26.71 -19.05
CA PRO A 236 17.24 -27.64 -20.00
C PRO A 236 17.01 -29.00 -19.39
#